data_9c9bd469926a375c384574171eb30d50
#
_entry.id   9c9bd469926a375c384574171eb30d50
#
_cell.length_a   1.000
_cell.length_b   1.000
_cell.length_c   1.000
_cell.angle_alpha   90.00
_cell.angle_beta   90.00
_cell.angle_gamma   90.00
#
_symmetry.space_group_name_H-M   'P 1'
#
loop_
_entity.id
_entity.type
_entity.pdbx_description
1 polymer ?
#
loop_
_entity_poly.entity_id
_entity_poly.type
_entity_poly.pdbx_seq_one_letter_code
_entity_poly.pdbx_strand_id
1 'polypeptide(L)'
;MAEKKTAAKGYQKFKADLAAGTLGEVYIFCGEESYLREYYLKEVQKKLVPAGFEEFNFHRVAGKGLTMEELTEMTEAMPMMAERTLIVVTDCDLYKLGEEQRTRLIALLDDFPEYCCLIFVYDLVEYKPNKTYKKLYAALSDKAQEVRFEPQDKSDLINWIARRFRATGHDIDARTAEHLMFTCGSLMTGLVPEIEKIGAYAKGRAVTVEDINAVADPVLDAVVFDMTSAVTKGDYDRASELLGQLLKKQEEPIMILGVISKELRRLYTARLALDSGKDKLWLMDLWNMRSDYPARLLLEAARKSTHEWCVNSLALCQKLDRRMKSEKGIDREGELKLLLMQLAQRA
;
A
#
# COMPACT_ATOMS: atom_id res chain seq x y z
N MET A 1 -18.30 -3.28 -4.56
CA MET A 1 -18.09 -4.19 -5.71
C MET A 1 -18.13 -3.47 -7.06
N ALA A 2 -19.04 -2.53 -7.32
CA ALA A 2 -19.10 -1.80 -8.61
C ALA A 2 -17.85 -0.93 -8.85
N GLU A 3 -17.36 -0.20 -7.87
CA GLU A 3 -16.17 0.66 -7.98
C GLU A 3 -14.89 -0.13 -8.30
N LYS A 4 -14.67 -1.29 -7.65
CA LYS A 4 -13.54 -2.16 -7.97
C LYS A 4 -13.56 -2.68 -9.41
N LYS A 5 -14.75 -2.99 -9.95
CA LYS A 5 -14.89 -3.42 -11.36
C LYS A 5 -14.59 -2.28 -12.33
N THR A 6 -14.96 -1.06 -12.00
CA THR A 6 -14.69 0.13 -12.83
C THR A 6 -13.21 0.49 -12.81
N ALA A 7 -12.58 0.47 -11.64
CA ALA A 7 -11.14 0.70 -11.47
C ALA A 7 -10.28 -0.32 -12.26
N ALA A 8 -10.64 -1.61 -12.16
CA ALA A 8 -9.96 -2.65 -12.93
C ALA A 8 -10.09 -2.46 -14.44
N LYS A 9 -11.26 -2.00 -14.92
CA LYS A 9 -11.47 -1.68 -16.34
C LYS A 9 -10.60 -0.51 -16.82
N GLY A 10 -10.49 0.56 -16.03
CA GLY A 10 -9.65 1.72 -16.35
C GLY A 10 -8.18 1.34 -16.49
N TYR A 11 -7.65 0.56 -15.55
CA TYR A 11 -6.28 0.07 -15.61
C TYR A 11 -6.01 -0.85 -16.81
N GLN A 12 -6.91 -1.80 -17.11
CA GLN A 12 -6.74 -2.70 -18.25
C GLN A 12 -6.85 -1.96 -19.60
N LYS A 13 -7.79 -1.01 -19.71
CA LYS A 13 -7.89 -0.16 -20.90
C LYS A 13 -6.60 0.63 -21.12
N PHE A 14 -6.10 1.32 -20.08
CA PHE A 14 -4.86 2.07 -20.17
C PHE A 14 -3.68 1.20 -20.64
N LYS A 15 -3.54 -0.03 -20.12
CA LYS A 15 -2.49 -0.96 -20.58
C LYS A 15 -2.62 -1.33 -22.05
N ALA A 16 -3.83 -1.56 -22.50
CA ALA A 16 -4.09 -1.86 -23.92
C ALA A 16 -3.76 -0.66 -24.81
N ASP A 17 -4.19 0.54 -24.44
CA ASP A 17 -3.93 1.79 -25.14
C ASP A 17 -2.42 2.10 -25.21
N LEU A 18 -1.69 1.90 -24.11
CA LEU A 18 -0.23 2.08 -24.06
C LEU A 18 0.48 1.08 -24.99
N ALA A 19 0.07 -0.19 -24.99
CA ALA A 19 0.66 -1.21 -25.84
C ALA A 19 0.39 -0.93 -27.34
N ALA A 20 -0.83 -0.48 -27.66
CA ALA A 20 -1.23 -0.10 -29.03
C ALA A 20 -0.65 1.24 -29.48
N GLY A 21 -0.17 2.10 -28.56
CA GLY A 21 0.27 3.45 -28.86
C GLY A 21 -0.87 4.45 -29.06
N THR A 22 -2.07 4.13 -28.59
CA THR A 22 -3.30 4.94 -28.71
C THR A 22 -3.68 5.59 -27.39
N LEU A 23 -2.69 6.20 -26.71
CA LEU A 23 -2.93 6.89 -25.45
C LEU A 23 -3.90 8.06 -25.62
N GLY A 24 -4.81 8.21 -24.66
CA GLY A 24 -5.72 9.35 -24.56
C GLY A 24 -5.01 10.65 -24.18
N GLU A 25 -5.78 11.68 -23.94
CA GLU A 25 -5.29 13.03 -23.66
C GLU A 25 -5.08 13.29 -22.17
N VAL A 26 -6.03 12.89 -21.32
CA VAL A 26 -6.01 13.21 -19.89
C VAL A 26 -6.17 11.95 -19.04
N TYR A 27 -5.29 11.78 -18.07
CA TYR A 27 -5.30 10.65 -17.11
C TYR A 27 -5.25 11.14 -15.67
N ILE A 28 -5.86 10.33 -14.78
CA ILE A 28 -5.74 10.46 -13.34
C ILE A 28 -5.12 9.15 -12.81
N PHE A 29 -3.86 9.21 -12.41
CA PHE A 29 -3.13 8.09 -11.83
C PHE A 29 -3.23 8.13 -10.31
N CYS A 30 -3.89 7.15 -9.70
CA CYS A 30 -4.09 7.06 -8.26
C CYS A 30 -3.98 5.60 -7.76
N GLY A 31 -4.09 5.38 -6.46
CA GLY A 31 -4.04 4.04 -5.86
C GLY A 31 -2.79 3.80 -5.04
N GLU A 32 -2.79 2.71 -4.26
CA GLU A 32 -1.75 2.42 -3.25
C GLU A 32 -0.43 1.90 -3.86
N GLU A 33 -0.47 1.32 -5.08
CA GLU A 33 0.71 0.69 -5.69
C GLU A 33 1.56 1.71 -6.46
N SER A 34 2.35 2.47 -5.72
CA SER A 34 3.21 3.53 -6.27
C SER A 34 4.29 3.00 -7.21
N TYR A 35 4.79 1.78 -6.98
CA TYR A 35 5.77 1.17 -7.88
C TYR A 35 5.23 0.98 -9.30
N LEU A 36 4.01 0.45 -9.45
CA LEU A 36 3.39 0.28 -10.78
C LEU A 36 3.05 1.63 -11.40
N ARG A 37 2.59 2.59 -10.61
CA ARG A 37 2.29 3.95 -11.07
C ARG A 37 3.53 4.61 -11.70
N GLU A 38 4.67 4.58 -11.01
CA GLU A 38 5.93 5.13 -11.53
C GLU A 38 6.49 4.30 -12.71
N TYR A 39 6.34 2.98 -12.68
CA TYR A 39 6.72 2.13 -13.80
C TYR A 39 5.95 2.51 -15.07
N TYR A 40 4.63 2.60 -15.01
CA TYR A 40 3.82 2.95 -16.17
C TYR A 40 3.98 4.41 -16.60
N LEU A 41 4.25 5.33 -15.66
CA LEU A 41 4.58 6.70 -16.01
C LEU A 41 5.85 6.78 -16.86
N LYS A 42 6.89 6.01 -16.49
CA LYS A 42 8.12 5.89 -17.31
C LYS A 42 7.86 5.25 -18.66
N GLU A 43 6.98 4.26 -18.75
CA GLU A 43 6.63 3.63 -20.03
C GLU A 43 5.85 4.61 -20.95
N VAL A 44 4.95 5.43 -20.38
CA VAL A 44 4.29 6.53 -21.13
C VAL A 44 5.33 7.54 -21.62
N GLN A 45 6.25 7.97 -20.75
CA GLN A 45 7.33 8.89 -21.12
C GLN A 45 8.16 8.35 -22.28
N LYS A 46 8.63 7.11 -22.20
CA LYS A 46 9.39 6.46 -23.29
C LYS A 46 8.62 6.38 -24.61
N LYS A 47 7.29 6.24 -24.52
CA LYS A 47 6.43 6.10 -25.69
C LYS A 47 6.16 7.45 -26.39
N LEU A 48 5.97 8.51 -25.63
CA LEU A 48 5.56 9.83 -26.14
C LEU A 48 6.73 10.80 -26.35
N VAL A 49 7.81 10.63 -25.58
CA VAL A 49 8.93 11.60 -25.56
C VAL A 49 10.15 10.99 -26.21
N PRO A 50 10.60 11.48 -27.38
CA PRO A 50 11.80 11.00 -28.04
C PRO A 50 13.06 11.27 -27.18
N ALA A 51 14.00 10.34 -27.20
CA ALA A 51 15.27 10.50 -26.51
C ALA A 51 16.04 11.74 -27.00
N GLY A 52 16.54 12.55 -26.05
CA GLY A 52 17.24 13.81 -26.32
C GLY A 52 16.34 15.02 -26.48
N PHE A 53 15.01 14.85 -26.38
CA PHE A 53 14.04 15.96 -26.45
C PHE A 53 13.17 16.05 -25.18
N GLU A 54 13.63 15.43 -24.07
CA GLU A 54 12.92 15.39 -22.81
C GLU A 54 12.69 16.78 -22.25
N GLU A 55 13.66 17.69 -22.34
CA GLU A 55 13.55 19.07 -21.83
C GLU A 55 12.42 19.87 -22.50
N PHE A 56 12.07 19.54 -23.74
CA PHE A 56 11.04 20.23 -24.53
C PHE A 56 9.67 19.57 -24.42
N ASN A 57 9.62 18.25 -24.27
CA ASN A 57 8.38 17.49 -24.42
C ASN A 57 7.94 16.77 -23.15
N PHE A 58 8.70 16.87 -22.04
CA PHE A 58 8.34 16.27 -20.76
C PHE A 58 8.44 17.30 -19.63
N HIS A 59 7.29 17.58 -19.00
CA HIS A 59 7.20 18.51 -17.87
C HIS A 59 6.60 17.77 -16.66
N ARG A 60 7.33 17.74 -15.55
CA ARG A 60 6.83 17.21 -14.27
C ARG A 60 6.82 18.33 -13.25
N VAL A 61 5.62 18.70 -12.78
CA VAL A 61 5.40 19.81 -11.87
C VAL A 61 4.62 19.38 -10.64
N ALA A 62 4.87 20.04 -9.50
CA ALA A 62 4.08 19.84 -8.28
C ALA A 62 2.75 20.58 -8.42
N GLY A 63 1.64 19.92 -8.06
CA GLY A 63 0.32 20.57 -8.06
C GLY A 63 0.13 21.61 -6.96
N LYS A 64 0.97 21.57 -5.91
CA LYS A 64 0.93 22.57 -4.85
C LYS A 64 1.45 23.93 -5.37
N GLY A 65 0.56 24.91 -5.45
CA GLY A 65 0.89 26.26 -5.93
C GLY A 65 0.79 26.45 -7.44
N LEU A 66 0.55 25.38 -8.20
CA LEU A 66 0.31 25.45 -9.65
C LEU A 66 -1.03 26.14 -9.91
N THR A 67 -1.03 27.16 -10.77
CA THR A 67 -2.25 27.79 -11.26
C THR A 67 -2.76 27.08 -12.53
N MET A 68 -4.05 27.20 -12.82
CA MET A 68 -4.60 26.62 -14.06
C MET A 68 -4.22 27.44 -15.29
N GLU A 69 -3.80 28.71 -15.13
CA GLU A 69 -3.16 29.48 -16.19
C GLU A 69 -1.83 28.88 -16.63
N GLU A 70 -0.93 28.65 -15.66
CA GLU A 70 0.38 28.04 -15.91
C GLU A 70 0.21 26.63 -16.55
N LEU A 71 -0.78 25.86 -16.07
CA LEU A 71 -1.08 24.56 -16.66
C LEU A 71 -1.56 24.68 -18.11
N THR A 72 -2.44 25.66 -18.40
CA THR A 72 -2.93 25.92 -19.76
C THR A 72 -1.78 26.30 -20.69
N GLU A 73 -0.93 27.23 -20.27
CA GLU A 73 0.26 27.64 -21.06
C GLU A 73 1.16 26.44 -21.39
N MET A 74 1.38 25.54 -20.41
CA MET A 74 2.16 24.31 -20.65
C MET A 74 1.48 23.36 -21.62
N THR A 75 0.15 23.22 -21.59
CA THR A 75 -0.58 22.32 -22.47
C THR A 75 -0.69 22.83 -23.90
N GLU A 76 -0.72 24.17 -24.08
CA GLU A 76 -0.77 24.84 -25.37
C GLU A 76 0.59 24.89 -26.09
N ALA A 77 1.69 24.60 -25.35
CA ALA A 77 3.03 24.55 -25.93
C ALA A 77 3.15 23.44 -26.97
N MET A 78 3.53 23.78 -28.20
CA MET A 78 3.67 22.81 -29.29
C MET A 78 4.84 21.86 -29.05
N PRO A 79 4.67 20.54 -29.29
CA PRO A 79 5.75 19.58 -29.12
C PRO A 79 6.90 19.83 -30.11
N MET A 80 8.13 19.61 -29.64
CA MET A 80 9.35 19.79 -30.43
C MET A 80 9.89 18.43 -30.90
N MET A 81 9.91 18.19 -32.19
CA MET A 81 10.39 16.92 -32.78
C MET A 81 9.69 15.66 -32.23
N ALA A 82 8.48 15.83 -31.73
CA ALA A 82 7.62 14.79 -31.17
C ALA A 82 6.18 15.00 -31.65
N GLU A 83 5.38 13.94 -31.58
CA GLU A 83 3.95 14.07 -31.88
C GLU A 83 3.16 14.67 -30.73
N ARG A 84 3.62 14.44 -29.50
CA ARG A 84 2.92 14.86 -28.27
C ARG A 84 3.87 15.32 -27.19
N THR A 85 3.40 16.30 -26.40
CA THR A 85 4.01 16.70 -25.12
C THR A 85 3.42 15.87 -23.98
N LEU A 86 4.23 15.49 -23.00
CA LEU A 86 3.78 14.82 -21.76
C LEU A 86 3.91 15.77 -20.57
N ILE A 87 2.80 16.07 -19.94
CA ILE A 87 2.73 16.89 -18.71
C ILE A 87 2.28 16.02 -17.56
N VAL A 88 3.04 16.03 -16.46
CA VAL A 88 2.75 15.28 -15.24
C VAL A 88 2.59 16.25 -14.09
N VAL A 89 1.41 16.30 -13.49
CA VAL A 89 1.10 17.14 -12.33
C VAL A 89 0.96 16.25 -11.10
N THR A 90 1.85 16.39 -10.14
CA THR A 90 1.88 15.56 -8.93
C THR A 90 1.15 16.26 -7.77
N ASP A 91 0.21 15.53 -7.14
CA ASP A 91 -0.49 15.96 -5.92
C ASP A 91 -1.27 17.28 -6.04
N CYS A 92 -1.95 17.48 -7.17
CA CYS A 92 -2.93 18.54 -7.34
C CYS A 92 -4.31 18.06 -6.85
N ASP A 93 -4.78 18.55 -5.70
CA ASP A 93 -6.14 18.24 -5.22
C ASP A 93 -7.18 19.05 -6.01
N LEU A 94 -7.61 18.48 -7.14
CA LEU A 94 -8.54 19.13 -8.11
C LEU A 94 -9.86 19.57 -7.47
N TYR A 95 -10.31 18.90 -6.42
CA TYR A 95 -11.56 19.24 -5.73
C TYR A 95 -11.39 20.29 -4.62
N LYS A 96 -10.14 20.62 -4.22
CA LYS A 96 -9.84 21.72 -3.31
C LYS A 96 -9.46 23.03 -4.00
N LEU A 97 -9.39 23.03 -5.31
CA LEU A 97 -9.17 24.28 -6.09
C LEU A 97 -10.25 25.31 -5.79
N GLY A 98 -9.88 26.60 -5.84
CA GLY A 98 -10.84 27.72 -5.79
C GLY A 98 -11.81 27.71 -6.97
N GLU A 99 -12.91 28.45 -6.89
CA GLU A 99 -13.96 28.43 -7.91
C GLU A 99 -13.44 28.87 -9.30
N GLU A 100 -12.62 29.93 -9.33
CA GLU A 100 -12.00 30.42 -10.54
C GLU A 100 -11.10 29.35 -11.19
N GLN A 101 -10.22 28.73 -10.41
CA GLN A 101 -9.31 27.69 -10.91
C GLN A 101 -10.07 26.46 -11.40
N ARG A 102 -11.18 26.08 -10.72
CA ARG A 102 -12.05 24.99 -11.24
C ARG A 102 -12.70 25.34 -12.57
N THR A 103 -13.13 26.59 -12.74
CA THR A 103 -13.75 27.04 -13.99
C THR A 103 -12.74 27.01 -15.14
N ARG A 104 -11.50 27.45 -14.90
CA ARG A 104 -10.41 27.39 -15.87
C ARG A 104 -10.04 25.94 -16.22
N LEU A 105 -9.95 25.05 -15.21
CA LEU A 105 -9.69 23.63 -15.48
C LEU A 105 -10.79 23.00 -16.35
N ILE A 106 -12.06 23.31 -16.11
CA ILE A 106 -13.16 22.82 -16.94
C ILE A 106 -13.01 23.31 -18.37
N ALA A 107 -12.71 24.61 -18.58
CA ALA A 107 -12.51 25.16 -19.90
C ALA A 107 -11.33 24.50 -20.62
N LEU A 108 -10.21 24.27 -19.94
CA LEU A 108 -9.06 23.54 -20.47
C LEU A 108 -9.44 22.10 -20.89
N LEU A 109 -10.21 21.40 -20.07
CA LEU A 109 -10.63 20.01 -20.38
C LEU A 109 -11.61 19.95 -21.56
N ASP A 110 -12.44 20.98 -21.74
CA ASP A 110 -13.42 21.05 -22.84
C ASP A 110 -12.75 21.25 -24.23
N ASP A 111 -11.64 22.01 -24.27
CA ASP A 111 -10.86 22.30 -25.48
C ASP A 111 -9.39 21.87 -25.30
N PHE A 112 -9.17 20.59 -24.97
CA PHE A 112 -7.85 20.06 -24.67
C PHE A 112 -7.09 19.71 -25.96
N PRO A 113 -5.81 20.14 -26.11
CA PRO A 113 -5.05 19.91 -27.35
C PRO A 113 -4.67 18.42 -27.54
N GLU A 114 -4.96 17.88 -28.72
CA GLU A 114 -4.70 16.46 -29.09
C GLU A 114 -3.20 16.10 -29.03
N TYR A 115 -2.33 17.09 -29.23
CA TYR A 115 -0.87 16.93 -29.16
C TYR A 115 -0.30 16.98 -27.73
N CYS A 116 -1.14 17.02 -26.69
CA CYS A 116 -0.72 16.95 -25.31
C CYS A 116 -1.26 15.68 -24.62
N CYS A 117 -0.48 15.16 -23.68
CA CYS A 117 -0.93 14.12 -22.74
C CYS A 117 -0.72 14.65 -21.32
N LEU A 118 -1.80 14.85 -20.58
CA LEU A 118 -1.78 15.35 -19.19
C LEU A 118 -2.08 14.21 -18.23
N ILE A 119 -1.20 14.01 -17.26
CA ILE A 119 -1.37 12.99 -16.21
C ILE A 119 -1.35 13.65 -14.83
N PHE A 120 -2.49 13.64 -14.13
CA PHE A 120 -2.54 13.97 -12.72
C PHE A 120 -2.15 12.76 -11.89
N VAL A 121 -1.06 12.85 -11.13
CA VAL A 121 -0.53 11.78 -10.27
C VAL A 121 -0.86 12.10 -8.83
N TYR A 122 -1.56 11.20 -8.17
CA TYR A 122 -1.88 11.28 -6.74
C TYR A 122 -0.99 10.32 -5.96
N ASP A 123 -0.01 10.88 -5.24
CA ASP A 123 0.99 10.14 -4.46
C ASP A 123 0.80 10.34 -2.95
N LEU A 124 0.96 11.57 -2.47
CA LEU A 124 0.74 11.95 -1.07
C LEU A 124 -0.70 12.35 -0.79
N VAL A 125 -1.38 12.88 -1.80
CA VAL A 125 -2.79 13.29 -1.72
C VAL A 125 -3.67 12.15 -2.25
N GLU A 126 -4.70 11.78 -1.50
CA GLU A 126 -5.65 10.78 -1.97
C GLU A 126 -6.64 11.37 -2.97
N TYR A 127 -6.81 10.74 -4.12
CA TYR A 127 -7.84 11.10 -5.09
C TYR A 127 -9.22 10.73 -4.58
N LYS A 128 -10.02 11.75 -4.25
CA LYS A 128 -11.41 11.61 -3.75
C LYS A 128 -12.37 12.41 -4.62
N PRO A 129 -13.00 11.78 -5.62
CA PRO A 129 -14.01 12.43 -6.45
C PRO A 129 -15.15 13.01 -5.61
N ASN A 130 -15.46 14.29 -5.80
CA ASN A 130 -16.51 14.97 -5.04
C ASN A 130 -17.67 15.40 -5.94
N LYS A 131 -18.78 14.66 -5.86
CA LYS A 131 -20.01 14.88 -6.65
C LYS A 131 -20.73 16.19 -6.32
N THR A 132 -20.38 16.88 -5.24
CA THR A 132 -20.92 18.21 -4.91
C THR A 132 -20.53 19.24 -5.98
N TYR A 133 -19.32 19.10 -6.55
CA TYR A 133 -18.83 19.95 -7.65
C TYR A 133 -19.25 19.37 -9.01
N LYS A 134 -20.58 19.39 -9.30
CA LYS A 134 -21.22 18.69 -10.43
C LYS A 134 -20.52 18.93 -11.78
N LYS A 135 -20.19 20.20 -12.10
CA LYS A 135 -19.56 20.55 -13.39
C LYS A 135 -18.15 19.96 -13.52
N LEU A 136 -17.31 20.13 -12.51
CA LEU A 136 -15.96 19.57 -12.49
C LEU A 136 -15.99 18.03 -12.50
N TYR A 137 -16.89 17.43 -11.70
CA TYR A 137 -17.04 15.98 -11.68
C TYR A 137 -17.45 15.43 -13.05
N ALA A 138 -18.37 16.10 -13.75
CA ALA A 138 -18.81 15.72 -15.11
C ALA A 138 -17.67 15.85 -16.12
N ALA A 139 -16.96 17.00 -16.13
CA ALA A 139 -15.83 17.23 -17.05
C ALA A 139 -14.70 16.20 -16.84
N LEU A 140 -14.29 15.93 -15.60
CA LEU A 140 -13.28 14.91 -15.30
C LEU A 140 -13.76 13.49 -15.65
N SER A 141 -15.03 13.17 -15.45
CA SER A 141 -15.58 11.85 -15.78
C SER A 141 -15.69 11.61 -17.28
N ASP A 142 -15.87 12.66 -18.07
CA ASP A 142 -15.96 12.60 -19.54
C ASP A 142 -14.58 12.60 -20.21
N LYS A 143 -13.70 13.49 -19.77
CA LYS A 143 -12.42 13.78 -20.45
C LYS A 143 -11.22 13.04 -19.87
N ALA A 144 -11.23 12.70 -18.57
CA ALA A 144 -10.10 12.06 -17.91
C ALA A 144 -10.33 10.57 -17.66
N GLN A 145 -9.37 9.75 -18.05
CA GLN A 145 -9.39 8.33 -17.71
C GLN A 145 -8.75 8.11 -16.32
N GLU A 146 -9.54 7.66 -15.35
CA GLU A 146 -9.03 7.21 -14.05
C GLU A 146 -8.32 5.86 -14.21
N VAL A 147 -7.04 5.81 -13.81
CA VAL A 147 -6.20 4.62 -13.77
C VAL A 147 -5.77 4.38 -12.33
N ARG A 148 -6.38 3.37 -11.69
CA ARG A 148 -6.13 3.06 -10.29
C ARG A 148 -5.16 1.89 -10.17
N PHE A 149 -4.02 2.15 -9.56
CA PHE A 149 -2.96 1.16 -9.30
C PHE A 149 -3.20 0.51 -7.94
N GLU A 150 -3.97 -0.57 -7.94
CA GLU A 150 -4.27 -1.34 -6.73
C GLU A 150 -3.13 -2.34 -6.42
N PRO A 151 -2.93 -2.69 -5.14
CA PRO A 151 -2.02 -3.77 -4.79
C PRO A 151 -2.39 -5.05 -5.54
N GLN A 152 -1.36 -5.75 -6.03
CA GLN A 152 -1.53 -6.93 -6.87
C GLN A 152 -2.15 -8.11 -6.12
N ASP A 153 -2.83 -8.98 -6.86
CA ASP A 153 -3.32 -10.24 -6.29
C ASP A 153 -2.15 -11.16 -5.90
N LYS A 154 -2.41 -12.05 -4.94
CA LYS A 154 -1.39 -12.95 -4.37
C LYS A 154 -0.59 -13.70 -5.43
N SER A 155 -1.26 -14.31 -6.42
CA SER A 155 -0.62 -15.07 -7.50
C SER A 155 0.28 -14.21 -8.36
N ASP A 156 -0.17 -13.01 -8.72
CA ASP A 156 0.58 -12.08 -9.57
C ASP A 156 1.80 -11.53 -8.83
N LEU A 157 1.66 -11.24 -7.54
CA LEU A 157 2.75 -10.76 -6.71
C LEU A 157 3.82 -11.84 -6.48
N ILE A 158 3.43 -13.10 -6.21
CA ILE A 158 4.36 -14.24 -6.12
C ILE A 158 5.14 -14.41 -7.43
N ASN A 159 4.45 -14.37 -8.57
CA ASN A 159 5.09 -14.49 -9.88
C ASN A 159 6.05 -13.32 -10.15
N TRP A 160 5.69 -12.12 -9.72
CA TRP A 160 6.54 -10.94 -9.85
C TRP A 160 7.78 -11.05 -8.96
N ILE A 161 7.65 -11.45 -7.68
CA ILE A 161 8.75 -11.69 -6.76
C ILE A 161 9.72 -12.71 -7.36
N ALA A 162 9.20 -13.85 -7.83
CA ALA A 162 10.01 -14.91 -8.42
C ALA A 162 10.78 -14.42 -9.67
N ARG A 163 10.14 -13.63 -10.54
CA ARG A 163 10.82 -13.03 -11.70
C ARG A 163 11.96 -12.10 -11.30
N ARG A 164 11.77 -11.29 -10.25
CA ARG A 164 12.82 -10.37 -9.78
C ARG A 164 14.00 -11.10 -9.17
N PHE A 165 13.77 -12.13 -8.38
CA PHE A 165 14.85 -12.98 -7.87
C PHE A 165 15.62 -13.68 -9.00
N ARG A 166 14.92 -14.21 -10.01
CA ARG A 166 15.56 -14.82 -11.18
C ARG A 166 16.40 -13.83 -11.97
N ALA A 167 16.00 -12.58 -12.09
CA ALA A 167 16.77 -11.54 -12.75
C ALA A 167 18.12 -11.26 -12.07
N THR A 168 18.26 -11.63 -10.78
CA THR A 168 19.50 -11.53 -10.00
C THR A 168 20.17 -12.90 -9.76
N GLY A 169 19.72 -13.94 -10.47
CA GLY A 169 20.33 -15.28 -10.41
C GLY A 169 19.88 -16.15 -9.23
N HIS A 170 18.71 -15.87 -8.65
CA HIS A 170 18.17 -16.60 -7.50
C HIS A 170 16.81 -17.21 -7.82
N ASP A 171 16.53 -18.37 -7.24
CA ASP A 171 15.18 -18.94 -7.23
C ASP A 171 14.52 -18.77 -5.86
N ILE A 172 13.20 -18.67 -5.86
CA ILE A 172 12.36 -18.65 -4.66
C ILE A 172 11.09 -19.46 -4.91
N ASP A 173 10.69 -20.29 -3.97
CA ASP A 173 9.41 -21.00 -4.06
C ASP A 173 8.23 -20.14 -3.61
N ALA A 174 7.02 -20.57 -3.95
CA ALA A 174 5.79 -19.80 -3.64
C ALA A 174 5.56 -19.63 -2.13
N ARG A 175 5.92 -20.61 -1.31
CA ARG A 175 5.73 -20.56 0.15
C ARG A 175 6.70 -19.55 0.79
N THR A 176 7.93 -19.55 0.34
CA THR A 176 8.96 -18.58 0.76
C THR A 176 8.60 -17.16 0.32
N ALA A 177 8.05 -17.00 -0.91
CA ALA A 177 7.53 -15.71 -1.38
C ALA A 177 6.33 -15.23 -0.55
N GLU A 178 5.42 -16.12 -0.12
CA GLU A 178 4.33 -15.78 0.81
C GLU A 178 4.86 -15.31 2.16
N HIS A 179 5.90 -15.95 2.68
CA HIS A 179 6.55 -15.52 3.91
C HIS A 179 7.19 -14.14 3.77
N LEU A 180 7.85 -13.86 2.64
CA LEU A 180 8.38 -12.53 2.34
C LEU A 180 7.28 -11.46 2.33
N MET A 181 6.15 -11.74 1.65
CA MET A 181 5.00 -10.84 1.62
C MET A 181 4.40 -10.61 3.01
N PHE A 182 4.37 -11.63 3.85
CA PHE A 182 3.91 -11.51 5.23
C PHE A 182 4.86 -10.64 6.07
N THR A 183 6.17 -10.87 5.92
CA THR A 183 7.21 -10.17 6.69
C THR A 183 7.36 -8.72 6.29
N CYS A 184 7.43 -8.42 4.98
CA CYS A 184 7.76 -7.08 4.45
C CYS A 184 6.56 -6.33 3.88
N GLY A 185 5.36 -6.90 3.97
CA GLY A 185 4.16 -6.36 3.34
C GLY A 185 4.02 -6.77 1.88
N SER A 186 2.90 -6.35 1.25
CA SER A 186 2.54 -6.78 -0.10
C SER A 186 2.61 -5.67 -1.15
N LEU A 187 3.12 -4.48 -0.81
CA LEU A 187 3.36 -3.42 -1.77
C LEU A 187 4.71 -3.61 -2.45
N MET A 188 4.73 -3.56 -3.77
CA MET A 188 5.95 -3.75 -4.57
C MET A 188 7.05 -2.76 -4.21
N THR A 189 6.69 -1.52 -3.87
CA THR A 189 7.65 -0.49 -3.45
C THR A 189 8.48 -0.93 -2.24
N GLY A 190 7.86 -1.55 -1.24
CA GLY A 190 8.56 -2.08 -0.06
C GLY A 190 9.33 -3.37 -0.37
N LEU A 191 8.80 -4.19 -1.28
CA LEU A 191 9.42 -5.48 -1.64
C LEU A 191 10.70 -5.33 -2.49
N VAL A 192 10.83 -4.29 -3.31
CA VAL A 192 12.02 -4.10 -4.18
C VAL A 192 13.32 -4.10 -3.40
N PRO A 193 13.54 -3.21 -2.41
CA PRO A 193 14.78 -3.18 -1.64
C PRO A 193 15.02 -4.47 -0.83
N GLU A 194 13.95 -5.10 -0.35
CA GLU A 194 14.06 -6.35 0.40
C GLU A 194 14.53 -7.51 -0.51
N ILE A 195 13.99 -7.62 -1.73
CA ILE A 195 14.41 -8.62 -2.71
C ILE A 195 15.89 -8.46 -3.05
N GLU A 196 16.35 -7.23 -3.25
CA GLU A 196 17.77 -6.93 -3.54
C GLU A 196 18.67 -7.32 -2.37
N LYS A 197 18.31 -6.94 -1.15
CA LYS A 197 19.03 -7.24 0.09
C LYS A 197 19.11 -8.76 0.36
N ILE A 198 17.99 -9.46 0.25
CA ILE A 198 17.91 -10.91 0.47
C ILE A 198 18.67 -11.66 -0.64
N GLY A 199 18.54 -11.24 -1.90
CA GLY A 199 19.31 -11.82 -3.00
C GLY A 199 20.82 -11.70 -2.78
N ALA A 200 21.29 -10.52 -2.39
CA ALA A 200 22.71 -10.31 -2.05
C ALA A 200 23.18 -11.22 -0.90
N TYR A 201 22.32 -11.46 0.10
CA TYR A 201 22.64 -12.37 1.21
C TYR A 201 22.66 -13.84 0.78
N ALA A 202 21.77 -14.26 -0.09
CA ALA A 202 21.65 -15.65 -0.56
C ALA A 202 22.80 -16.11 -1.47
N LYS A 203 23.61 -15.19 -2.01
CA LYS A 203 24.84 -15.47 -2.77
C LYS A 203 24.70 -16.50 -3.89
N GLY A 204 23.68 -16.36 -4.73
CA GLY A 204 23.48 -17.20 -5.93
C GLY A 204 22.78 -18.55 -5.68
N ARG A 205 22.39 -18.88 -4.45
CA ARG A 205 21.55 -20.05 -4.15
C ARG A 205 20.05 -19.68 -4.09
N ALA A 206 19.20 -20.69 -4.03
CA ALA A 206 17.77 -20.46 -3.79
C ALA A 206 17.54 -19.77 -2.44
N VAL A 207 16.59 -18.83 -2.42
CA VAL A 207 16.20 -18.07 -1.24
C VAL A 207 15.34 -18.92 -0.32
N THR A 208 15.64 -18.91 0.98
CA THR A 208 14.92 -19.64 2.02
C THR A 208 14.23 -18.69 3.00
N VAL A 209 13.34 -19.27 3.84
CA VAL A 209 12.69 -18.53 4.93
C VAL A 209 13.72 -17.99 5.93
N GLU A 210 14.79 -18.74 6.19
CA GLU A 210 15.88 -18.37 7.08
C GLU A 210 16.63 -17.13 6.56
N ASP A 211 16.82 -17.01 5.25
CA ASP A 211 17.42 -15.82 4.64
C ASP A 211 16.58 -14.58 4.84
N ILE A 212 15.26 -14.72 4.63
CA ILE A 212 14.31 -13.63 4.88
C ILE A 212 14.38 -13.21 6.36
N ASN A 213 14.29 -14.17 7.28
CA ASN A 213 14.33 -13.89 8.72
C ASN A 213 15.66 -13.27 9.18
N ALA A 214 16.76 -13.55 8.48
CA ALA A 214 18.10 -13.05 8.82
C ALA A 214 18.31 -11.57 8.44
N VAL A 215 17.75 -11.12 7.31
CA VAL A 215 18.10 -9.80 6.76
C VAL A 215 16.92 -8.91 6.39
N ALA A 216 15.72 -9.46 6.27
CA ALA A 216 14.54 -8.65 5.94
C ALA A 216 14.19 -7.67 7.08
N ASP A 217 13.66 -6.51 6.70
CA ASP A 217 13.13 -5.54 7.64
C ASP A 217 11.61 -5.73 7.78
N PRO A 218 11.14 -6.36 8.88
CA PRO A 218 9.74 -6.70 8.99
C PRO A 218 8.89 -5.46 9.28
N VAL A 219 7.69 -5.43 8.66
CA VAL A 219 6.68 -4.41 8.97
C VAL A 219 6.09 -4.57 10.36
N LEU A 220 5.56 -3.49 10.94
CA LEU A 220 5.00 -3.47 12.29
C LEU A 220 3.98 -4.61 12.53
N ASP A 221 3.06 -4.84 11.58
CA ASP A 221 2.06 -5.92 11.68
C ASP A 221 2.71 -7.31 11.81
N ALA A 222 3.80 -7.58 11.10
CA ALA A 222 4.52 -8.87 11.18
C ALA A 222 5.20 -9.04 12.53
N VAL A 223 5.90 -8.01 13.03
CA VAL A 223 6.57 -8.08 14.34
C VAL A 223 5.56 -8.26 15.47
N VAL A 224 4.42 -7.55 15.42
CA VAL A 224 3.36 -7.69 16.42
C VAL A 224 2.69 -9.07 16.34
N PHE A 225 2.51 -9.61 15.12
CA PHE A 225 2.03 -10.98 14.96
C PHE A 225 2.96 -11.99 15.65
N ASP A 226 4.27 -11.89 15.39
CA ASP A 226 5.27 -12.78 16.01
C ASP A 226 5.31 -12.61 17.53
N MET A 227 5.19 -11.38 18.02
CA MET A 227 5.13 -11.07 19.45
C MET A 227 3.90 -11.70 20.10
N THR A 228 2.70 -11.55 19.54
CA THR A 228 1.47 -12.16 20.08
C THR A 228 1.52 -13.69 19.97
N SER A 229 2.11 -14.25 18.91
CA SER A 229 2.36 -15.68 18.77
C SER A 229 3.32 -16.20 19.84
N ALA A 230 4.38 -15.46 20.16
CA ALA A 230 5.30 -15.80 21.25
C ALA A 230 4.58 -15.81 22.62
N VAL A 231 3.73 -14.80 22.90
CA VAL A 231 2.89 -14.76 24.11
C VAL A 231 1.98 -16.01 24.19
N THR A 232 1.29 -16.37 23.12
CA THR A 232 0.40 -17.56 23.11
C THR A 232 1.14 -18.88 23.28
N LYS A 233 2.44 -18.93 22.95
CA LYS A 233 3.32 -20.07 23.17
C LYS A 233 3.97 -20.11 24.55
N GLY A 234 3.89 -19.00 25.32
CA GLY A 234 4.58 -18.83 26.60
C GLY A 234 6.05 -18.42 26.48
N ASP A 235 6.48 -17.99 25.29
CA ASP A 235 7.84 -17.48 25.02
C ASP A 235 7.89 -15.97 25.25
N TYR A 236 7.94 -15.60 26.53
CA TYR A 236 7.87 -14.20 26.95
C TYR A 236 9.16 -13.43 26.72
N ASP A 237 10.30 -14.13 26.74
CA ASP A 237 11.60 -13.52 26.42
C ASP A 237 11.60 -13.03 24.98
N ARG A 238 11.15 -13.89 24.04
CA ARG A 238 11.02 -13.52 22.65
C ARG A 238 10.00 -12.39 22.42
N ALA A 239 8.87 -12.42 23.10
CA ALA A 239 7.87 -11.36 23.02
C ALA A 239 8.42 -10.01 23.51
N SER A 240 9.19 -10.02 24.61
CA SER A 240 9.85 -8.81 25.16
C SER A 240 10.94 -8.27 24.23
N GLU A 241 11.73 -9.15 23.61
CA GLU A 241 12.73 -8.78 22.62
C GLU A 241 12.11 -8.07 21.43
N LEU A 242 11.01 -8.61 20.88
CA LEU A 242 10.29 -8.04 19.74
C LEU A 242 9.69 -6.66 20.08
N LEU A 243 9.09 -6.49 21.26
CA LEU A 243 8.64 -5.17 21.72
C LEU A 243 9.82 -4.20 21.83
N GLY A 244 10.96 -4.64 22.37
CA GLY A 244 12.17 -3.83 22.46
C GLY A 244 12.70 -3.39 21.10
N GLN A 245 12.59 -4.24 20.06
CA GLN A 245 12.96 -3.90 18.67
C GLN A 245 12.05 -2.80 18.11
N LEU A 246 10.74 -2.88 18.31
CA LEU A 246 9.79 -1.85 17.87
C LEU A 246 10.08 -0.49 18.52
N LEU A 247 10.31 -0.48 19.84
CA LEU A 247 10.64 0.74 20.57
C LEU A 247 11.98 1.35 20.13
N LYS A 248 13.00 0.52 19.85
CA LYS A 248 14.29 0.98 19.29
C LYS A 248 14.16 1.58 17.88
N LYS A 249 13.20 1.10 17.06
CA LYS A 249 12.86 1.67 15.76
C LYS A 249 12.06 2.97 15.87
N GLN A 250 11.80 3.46 17.09
CA GLN A 250 11.00 4.65 17.36
C GLN A 250 9.57 4.58 16.82
N GLU A 251 9.02 3.36 16.74
CA GLU A 251 7.59 3.19 16.45
C GLU A 251 6.75 3.83 17.57
N GLU A 252 5.75 4.62 17.18
CA GLU A 252 4.89 5.32 18.13
C GLU A 252 4.14 4.33 19.03
N PRO A 253 4.26 4.39 20.37
CA PRO A 253 3.66 3.42 21.28
C PRO A 253 2.16 3.24 21.11
N ILE A 254 1.43 4.30 20.73
CA ILE A 254 -0.02 4.20 20.47
C ILE A 254 -0.32 3.43 19.19
N MET A 255 0.55 3.49 18.19
CA MET A 255 0.45 2.70 16.97
C MET A 255 0.71 1.22 17.27
N ILE A 256 1.75 0.92 18.04
CA ILE A 256 2.05 -0.44 18.51
C ILE A 256 0.83 -1.03 19.22
N LEU A 257 0.24 -0.29 20.18
CA LEU A 257 -0.97 -0.72 20.91
C LEU A 257 -2.15 -0.95 19.95
N GLY A 258 -2.32 -0.10 18.94
CA GLY A 258 -3.35 -0.24 17.91
C GLY A 258 -3.21 -1.55 17.14
N VAL A 259 -1.98 -1.90 16.73
CA VAL A 259 -1.70 -3.16 16.01
C VAL A 259 -1.83 -4.38 16.92
N ILE A 260 -1.36 -4.32 18.18
CA ILE A 260 -1.60 -5.38 19.20
C ILE A 260 -3.10 -5.63 19.35
N SER A 261 -3.89 -4.58 19.51
CA SER A 261 -5.34 -4.68 19.69
C SER A 261 -6.03 -5.27 18.46
N LYS A 262 -5.58 -4.93 17.26
CA LYS A 262 -6.05 -5.49 15.98
C LYS A 262 -5.73 -6.98 15.90
N GLU A 263 -4.51 -7.37 16.26
CA GLU A 263 -4.06 -8.75 16.18
C GLU A 263 -4.77 -9.64 17.22
N LEU A 264 -4.94 -9.17 18.45
CA LEU A 264 -5.73 -9.87 19.46
C LEU A 264 -7.20 -10.05 19.06
N ARG A 265 -7.81 -9.07 18.38
CA ARG A 265 -9.16 -9.24 17.82
C ARG A 265 -9.21 -10.30 16.74
N ARG A 266 -8.21 -10.35 15.87
CA ARG A 266 -8.10 -11.40 14.85
C ARG A 266 -7.92 -12.77 15.48
N LEU A 267 -7.07 -12.89 16.49
CA LEU A 267 -6.84 -14.10 17.25
C LEU A 267 -8.12 -14.58 17.95
N TYR A 268 -8.84 -13.67 18.61
CA TYR A 268 -10.13 -13.99 19.23
C TYR A 268 -11.16 -14.45 18.20
N THR A 269 -11.25 -13.77 17.07
CA THR A 269 -12.13 -14.19 15.97
C THR A 269 -11.77 -15.58 15.45
N ALA A 270 -10.47 -15.88 15.33
CA ALA A 270 -10.00 -17.20 14.93
C ALA A 270 -10.35 -18.27 15.99
N ARG A 271 -10.29 -17.93 17.29
CA ARG A 271 -10.75 -18.83 18.37
C ARG A 271 -12.24 -19.15 18.25
N LEU A 272 -13.08 -18.13 18.08
CA LEU A 272 -14.52 -18.30 17.86
C LEU A 272 -14.83 -19.08 16.58
N ALA A 273 -14.07 -18.88 15.51
CA ALA A 273 -14.19 -19.64 14.27
C ALA A 273 -13.94 -21.14 14.49
N LEU A 274 -12.88 -21.48 15.24
CA LEU A 274 -12.59 -22.88 15.61
C LEU A 274 -13.74 -23.51 16.42
N ASP A 275 -14.26 -22.79 17.41
CA ASP A 275 -15.37 -23.27 18.26
C ASP A 275 -16.68 -23.46 17.47
N SER A 276 -16.85 -22.67 16.39
CA SER A 276 -18.01 -22.72 15.48
C SER A 276 -17.79 -23.59 14.24
N GLY A 277 -16.69 -24.33 14.15
CA GLY A 277 -16.36 -25.19 13.01
C GLY A 277 -16.14 -24.44 11.70
N LYS A 278 -15.74 -23.15 11.77
CA LYS A 278 -15.39 -22.32 10.62
C LYS A 278 -13.92 -22.51 10.23
N ASP A 279 -13.64 -22.34 8.96
CA ASP A 279 -12.31 -22.56 8.38
C ASP A 279 -11.56 -21.24 8.07
N LYS A 280 -10.38 -21.38 7.45
CA LYS A 280 -9.56 -20.24 7.03
C LYS A 280 -10.23 -19.35 6.00
N LEU A 281 -11.09 -19.90 5.12
CA LEU A 281 -11.75 -19.10 4.07
C LEU A 281 -12.74 -18.12 4.68
N TRP A 282 -13.46 -18.56 5.72
CA TRP A 282 -14.35 -17.66 6.48
C TRP A 282 -13.58 -16.52 7.14
N LEU A 283 -12.40 -16.78 7.72
CA LEU A 283 -11.54 -15.72 8.29
C LEU A 283 -11.02 -14.76 7.23
N MET A 284 -10.62 -15.30 6.06
CA MET A 284 -10.16 -14.48 4.95
C MET A 284 -11.24 -13.51 4.46
N ASP A 285 -12.46 -13.98 4.32
CA ASP A 285 -13.60 -13.14 3.91
C ASP A 285 -13.91 -12.07 4.97
N LEU A 286 -14.04 -12.48 6.24
CA LEU A 286 -14.34 -11.58 7.34
C LEU A 286 -13.31 -10.43 7.49
N TRP A 287 -12.03 -10.74 7.37
CA TRP A 287 -10.93 -9.80 7.56
C TRP A 287 -10.39 -9.23 6.24
N ASN A 288 -11.05 -9.53 5.11
CA ASN A 288 -10.63 -9.14 3.76
C ASN A 288 -9.14 -9.45 3.50
N MET A 289 -8.70 -10.65 3.90
CA MET A 289 -7.31 -11.09 3.74
C MET A 289 -7.06 -11.53 2.31
N ARG A 290 -6.02 -11.01 1.69
CA ARG A 290 -5.63 -11.37 0.31
C ARG A 290 -4.89 -12.70 0.20
N SER A 291 -4.35 -13.23 1.32
CA SER A 291 -3.61 -14.48 1.40
C SER A 291 -4.15 -15.35 2.51
N ASP A 292 -4.14 -16.67 2.33
CA ASP A 292 -4.50 -17.65 3.34
C ASP A 292 -3.37 -17.89 4.36
N TYR A 293 -2.16 -17.42 4.07
CA TYR A 293 -1.00 -17.61 4.95
C TYR A 293 -1.22 -17.02 6.36
N PRO A 294 -1.59 -15.74 6.54
CA PRO A 294 -1.90 -15.19 7.86
C PRO A 294 -3.08 -15.89 8.54
N ALA A 295 -4.11 -16.28 7.78
CA ALA A 295 -5.27 -16.98 8.36
C ALA A 295 -4.90 -18.35 8.94
N ARG A 296 -4.00 -19.10 8.28
CA ARG A 296 -3.46 -20.37 8.80
C ARG A 296 -2.70 -20.16 10.11
N LEU A 297 -1.81 -19.17 10.14
CA LEU A 297 -1.04 -18.86 11.34
C LEU A 297 -1.94 -18.42 12.51
N LEU A 298 -2.98 -17.62 12.24
CA LEU A 298 -3.97 -17.22 13.24
C LEU A 298 -4.71 -18.41 13.83
N LEU A 299 -5.15 -19.36 13.00
CA LEU A 299 -5.82 -20.58 13.48
C LEU A 299 -4.88 -21.45 14.33
N GLU A 300 -3.61 -21.53 13.98
CA GLU A 300 -2.59 -22.24 14.79
C GLU A 300 -2.40 -21.59 16.16
N ALA A 301 -2.29 -20.24 16.21
CA ALA A 301 -2.18 -19.49 17.45
C ALA A 301 -3.47 -19.60 18.29
N ALA A 302 -4.65 -19.54 17.66
CA ALA A 302 -5.94 -19.63 18.33
C ALA A 302 -6.18 -21.00 19.01
N ARG A 303 -5.60 -22.10 18.52
CA ARG A 303 -5.66 -23.40 19.21
C ARG A 303 -4.98 -23.39 20.58
N LYS A 304 -4.04 -22.48 20.81
CA LYS A 304 -3.27 -22.36 22.05
C LYS A 304 -3.82 -21.29 22.99
N SER A 305 -4.83 -20.53 22.59
CA SER A 305 -5.46 -19.49 23.37
C SER A 305 -6.85 -19.92 23.86
N THR A 306 -7.26 -19.42 25.04
CA THR A 306 -8.62 -19.63 25.57
C THR A 306 -9.50 -18.43 25.23
N HIS A 307 -10.82 -18.63 25.24
CA HIS A 307 -11.79 -17.55 25.09
C HIS A 307 -11.58 -16.46 26.15
N GLU A 308 -11.46 -16.88 27.40
CA GLU A 308 -11.29 -15.99 28.55
C GLU A 308 -10.02 -15.13 28.43
N TRP A 309 -8.88 -15.74 28.07
CA TRP A 309 -7.65 -15.02 27.84
C TRP A 309 -7.77 -13.96 26.74
N CYS A 310 -8.44 -14.30 25.62
CA CYS A 310 -8.66 -13.35 24.54
C CYS A 310 -9.49 -12.15 24.98
N VAL A 311 -10.58 -12.38 25.72
CA VAL A 311 -11.47 -11.31 26.23
C VAL A 311 -10.72 -10.41 27.21
N ASN A 312 -9.98 -11.01 28.18
CA ASN A 312 -9.20 -10.26 29.16
C ASN A 312 -8.09 -9.45 28.50
N SER A 313 -7.41 -10.02 27.49
CA SER A 313 -6.35 -9.34 26.72
C SER A 313 -6.89 -8.10 25.99
N LEU A 314 -8.07 -8.21 25.36
CA LEU A 314 -8.72 -7.09 24.70
C LEU A 314 -9.16 -6.00 25.70
N ALA A 315 -9.66 -6.39 26.87
CA ALA A 315 -10.02 -5.44 27.93
C ALA A 315 -8.80 -4.66 28.45
N LEU A 316 -7.64 -5.32 28.61
CA LEU A 316 -6.38 -4.67 28.96
C LEU A 316 -5.95 -3.65 27.90
N CYS A 317 -6.00 -4.02 26.61
CA CYS A 317 -5.69 -3.10 25.53
C CYS A 317 -6.63 -1.88 25.50
N GLN A 318 -7.93 -2.09 25.70
CA GLN A 318 -8.91 -1.00 25.75
C GLN A 318 -8.65 -0.04 26.92
N LYS A 319 -8.32 -0.58 28.10
CA LYS A 319 -7.97 0.22 29.27
C LYS A 319 -6.73 1.07 29.01
N LEU A 320 -5.70 0.47 28.42
CA LEU A 320 -4.46 1.17 28.12
C LEU A 320 -4.65 2.22 27.02
N ASP A 321 -5.41 1.94 25.95
CA ASP A 321 -5.72 2.91 24.90
C ASP A 321 -6.39 4.17 25.46
N ARG A 322 -7.38 3.99 26.36
CA ARG A 322 -8.02 5.11 27.06
C ARG A 322 -7.02 5.94 27.87
N ARG A 323 -6.14 5.29 28.64
CA ARG A 323 -5.12 5.96 29.46
C ARG A 323 -4.13 6.73 28.60
N MET A 324 -3.59 6.12 27.54
CA MET A 324 -2.66 6.77 26.62
C MET A 324 -3.23 8.02 25.92
N LYS A 325 -4.56 8.07 25.73
CA LYS A 325 -5.25 9.20 25.08
C LYS A 325 -5.68 10.29 26.07
N SER A 326 -5.91 9.96 27.34
CA SER A 326 -6.48 10.90 28.32
C SER A 326 -5.49 11.38 29.38
N GLU A 327 -4.48 10.58 29.75
CA GLU A 327 -3.54 10.91 30.82
C GLU A 327 -2.34 11.68 30.26
N LYS A 328 -2.08 12.88 30.80
CA LYS A 328 -0.91 13.69 30.47
C LYS A 328 0.34 13.14 31.16
N GLY A 329 1.46 13.05 30.42
CA GLY A 329 2.74 12.64 30.99
C GLY A 329 2.88 11.13 31.27
N ILE A 330 1.96 10.30 30.76
CA ILE A 330 2.05 8.84 30.90
C ILE A 330 3.32 8.31 30.19
N ASP A 331 4.05 7.42 30.84
CA ASP A 331 5.14 6.65 30.22
C ASP A 331 4.56 5.57 29.31
N ARG A 332 4.34 5.93 28.05
CA ARG A 332 3.72 5.04 27.08
C ARG A 332 4.52 3.78 26.79
N GLU A 333 5.86 3.87 26.80
CA GLU A 333 6.73 2.71 26.60
C GLU A 333 6.68 1.75 27.79
N GLY A 334 6.78 2.28 29.00
CA GLY A 334 6.64 1.50 30.24
C GLY A 334 5.28 0.81 30.33
N GLU A 335 4.22 1.48 29.92
CA GLU A 335 2.87 0.92 29.89
C GLU A 335 2.72 -0.23 28.85
N LEU A 336 3.39 -0.15 27.70
CA LEU A 336 3.41 -1.28 26.74
C LEU A 336 4.16 -2.49 27.31
N LYS A 337 5.27 -2.27 28.01
CA LYS A 337 6.01 -3.35 28.71
C LYS A 337 5.14 -3.99 29.79
N LEU A 338 4.41 -3.17 30.56
CA LEU A 338 3.47 -3.66 31.57
C LEU A 338 2.31 -4.44 30.95
N LEU A 339 1.75 -3.96 29.82
CA LEU A 339 0.73 -4.69 29.07
C LEU A 339 1.24 -6.08 28.66
N LEU A 340 2.45 -6.18 28.12
CA LEU A 340 3.03 -7.46 27.71
C LEU A 340 3.15 -8.43 28.89
N MET A 341 3.57 -7.93 30.08
CA MET A 341 3.62 -8.74 31.30
C MET A 341 2.24 -9.21 31.74
N GLN A 342 1.20 -8.37 31.60
CA GLN A 342 -0.18 -8.74 31.95
C GLN A 342 -0.75 -9.76 30.95
N LEU A 343 -0.43 -9.65 29.65
CA LEU A 343 -0.80 -10.63 28.65
C LEU A 343 -0.14 -12.00 28.89
N ALA A 344 1.02 -12.00 29.54
CA ALA A 344 1.74 -13.20 29.91
C ALA A 344 1.10 -13.95 31.09
N GLN A 345 0.33 -13.27 31.94
CA GLN A 345 -0.42 -13.90 33.01
C GLN A 345 -1.59 -14.68 32.43
N ARG A 346 -1.39 -16.00 32.24
CA ARG A 346 -2.50 -16.90 31.89
C ARG A 346 -3.37 -17.06 33.12
N ALA A 347 -4.65 -16.72 32.99
CA ALA A 347 -5.65 -17.05 34.01
C ALA A 347 -5.80 -18.57 34.14
#